data_3ab59e47051e7b372a393ce1d24c77dd
#
_entry.id   3ab59e47051e7b372a393ce1d24c77dd
#
_cell.length_a   1.000
_cell.length_b   1.000
_cell.length_c   1.000
_cell.angle_alpha   90.00
_cell.angle_beta   90.00
_cell.angle_gamma   90.00
#
_symmetry.space_group_name_H-M   'P 1'
#
loop_
_entity.id
_entity.type
_entity.pdbx_description
1 polymer ?
#
loop_
_entity_poly.entity_id
_entity_poly.type
_entity_poly.pdbx_seq_one_letter_code
_entity_poly.pdbx_strand_id
1 'polypeptide(L)'
;MNTTSTDFKIQEALDALGVKNTNLGTSTGTNCFANGPILDSFSPVDGQKIGSVICTSKEDYEAVMTAATKAFVEWRTMPAPQRGEIVRQFGNKLRDLKEPLGKLVSYEMGKSLQEGFGEVQEMIDIDRKSVV
;
A
#
# COMPACT_ATOMS: atom_id res chain seq x y z
N MET A 1 -24.87 -4.39 -16.87
CA MET A 1 -23.59 -4.45 -17.59
C MET A 1 -22.58 -5.03 -16.62
N ASN A 2 -21.89 -6.10 -16.98
CA ASN A 2 -20.82 -6.62 -16.14
C ASN A 2 -19.60 -5.71 -16.31
N THR A 3 -19.17 -5.06 -15.25
CA THR A 3 -17.93 -4.28 -15.23
C THR A 3 -16.73 -5.22 -15.34
N THR A 4 -15.78 -4.91 -16.18
CA THR A 4 -14.60 -5.74 -16.43
C THR A 4 -13.32 -5.01 -16.04
N SER A 5 -12.20 -5.73 -15.97
CA SER A 5 -10.86 -5.16 -15.76
C SER A 5 -10.54 -4.03 -16.73
N THR A 6 -11.01 -4.15 -17.99
CA THR A 6 -10.84 -3.13 -19.03
C THR A 6 -11.62 -1.85 -18.70
N ASP A 7 -12.86 -1.98 -18.22
CA ASP A 7 -13.68 -0.81 -17.83
C ASP A 7 -13.07 -0.08 -16.63
N PHE A 8 -12.45 -0.82 -15.70
CA PHE A 8 -11.73 -0.25 -14.56
C PHE A 8 -10.40 0.40 -14.95
N LYS A 9 -9.85 0.07 -16.13
CA LYS A 9 -8.48 0.43 -16.50
C LYS A 9 -7.48 0.03 -15.42
N ILE A 10 -7.66 -1.16 -14.88
CA ILE A 10 -6.89 -1.61 -13.72
C ILE A 10 -5.41 -1.73 -14.03
N GLN A 11 -5.03 -2.12 -15.25
CA GLN A 11 -3.63 -2.24 -15.62
C GLN A 11 -2.91 -0.90 -15.53
N GLU A 12 -3.53 0.20 -15.98
CA GLU A 12 -2.97 1.55 -15.84
C GLU A 12 -2.74 1.92 -14.36
N ALA A 13 -3.67 1.52 -13.47
CA ALA A 13 -3.53 1.76 -12.04
C ALA A 13 -2.41 0.93 -11.41
N LEU A 14 -2.30 -0.35 -11.77
CA LEU A 14 -1.22 -1.23 -11.29
C LEU A 14 0.15 -0.72 -11.72
N ASP A 15 0.28 -0.29 -12.98
CA ASP A 15 1.52 0.28 -13.52
C ASP A 15 1.90 1.58 -12.79
N ALA A 16 0.94 2.46 -12.55
CA ALA A 16 1.15 3.71 -11.81
C ALA A 16 1.59 3.47 -10.35
N LEU A 17 1.12 2.38 -9.74
CA LEU A 17 1.49 1.96 -8.39
C LEU A 17 2.78 1.13 -8.35
N GLY A 18 3.31 0.72 -9.48
CA GLY A 18 4.47 -0.17 -9.58
C GLY A 18 4.19 -1.61 -9.14
N VAL A 19 2.91 -2.01 -9.14
CA VAL A 19 2.51 -3.39 -8.82
C VAL A 19 2.85 -4.32 -9.97
N LYS A 20 3.54 -5.41 -9.65
CA LYS A 20 4.01 -6.42 -10.61
C LYS A 20 3.15 -7.69 -10.52
N ASN A 21 3.35 -8.61 -11.48
CA ASN A 21 2.70 -9.93 -11.41
C ASN A 21 3.07 -10.70 -10.13
N THR A 22 4.30 -10.51 -9.63
CA THR A 22 4.75 -11.05 -8.34
C THR A 22 5.45 -9.94 -7.55
N ASN A 23 5.02 -9.74 -6.32
CA ASN A 23 5.49 -8.68 -5.44
C ASN A 23 6.10 -9.27 -4.17
N LEU A 24 7.06 -8.57 -3.58
CA LEU A 24 7.67 -8.94 -2.30
C LEU A 24 6.86 -8.35 -1.16
N GLY A 25 6.42 -9.18 -0.21
CA GLY A 25 5.52 -8.78 0.88
C GLY A 25 6.22 -8.16 2.09
N THR A 26 7.55 -8.05 2.08
CA THR A 26 8.32 -7.56 3.23
C THR A 26 9.19 -6.38 2.81
N SER A 27 9.29 -5.36 3.66
CA SER A 27 10.17 -4.20 3.45
C SER A 27 10.70 -3.65 4.76
N THR A 28 11.96 -3.21 4.75
CA THR A 28 12.58 -2.39 5.80
C THR A 28 12.59 -0.89 5.43
N GLY A 29 11.87 -0.51 4.37
CA GLY A 29 11.88 0.83 3.79
C GLY A 29 12.93 0.99 2.70
N THR A 30 14.12 0.46 2.88
CA THR A 30 15.22 0.51 1.88
C THR A 30 15.38 -0.79 1.09
N ASN A 31 15.04 -1.92 1.67
CA ASN A 31 15.15 -3.23 1.06
C ASN A 31 13.79 -3.94 1.07
N CYS A 32 13.42 -4.52 -0.08
CA CYS A 32 12.28 -5.42 -0.20
C CYS A 32 12.78 -6.85 -0.35
N PHE A 33 12.16 -7.78 0.39
CA PHE A 33 12.47 -9.22 0.36
C PHE A 33 11.25 -10.01 0.81
N ALA A 34 11.21 -11.30 0.58
CA ALA A 34 10.20 -12.19 1.14
C ALA A 34 10.60 -13.66 0.89
N ASN A 35 10.38 -14.52 1.88
CA ASN A 35 10.75 -15.94 1.85
C ASN A 35 9.61 -16.86 2.30
N GLY A 36 8.39 -16.34 2.40
CA GLY A 36 7.21 -17.07 2.77
C GLY A 36 6.46 -17.68 1.57
N PRO A 37 5.27 -18.23 1.77
CA PRO A 37 4.44 -18.79 0.71
C PRO A 37 3.93 -17.69 -0.24
N ILE A 38 3.58 -18.10 -1.46
CA ILE A 38 2.96 -17.20 -2.44
C ILE A 38 1.44 -17.16 -2.19
N LEU A 39 0.89 -15.97 -2.16
CA LEU A 39 -0.55 -15.70 -2.10
C LEU A 39 -0.99 -14.99 -3.37
N ASP A 40 -1.99 -15.55 -4.05
CA ASP A 40 -2.61 -14.95 -5.23
C ASP A 40 -3.81 -14.10 -4.83
N SER A 41 -3.93 -12.90 -5.39
CA SER A 41 -5.09 -12.03 -5.25
C SER A 41 -5.93 -12.06 -6.51
N PHE A 42 -7.26 -12.24 -6.35
CA PHE A 42 -8.23 -12.29 -7.44
C PHE A 42 -9.33 -11.25 -7.20
N SER A 43 -9.76 -10.61 -8.27
CA SER A 43 -10.84 -9.63 -8.21
C SER A 43 -12.21 -10.32 -8.11
N PRO A 44 -13.09 -9.91 -7.19
CA PRO A 44 -14.48 -10.35 -7.18
C PRO A 44 -15.32 -9.72 -8.32
N VAL A 45 -14.79 -8.73 -9.03
CA VAL A 45 -15.50 -8.04 -10.13
C VAL A 45 -15.63 -8.96 -11.35
N ASP A 46 -14.58 -9.66 -11.71
CA ASP A 46 -14.53 -10.51 -12.91
C ASP A 46 -13.74 -11.82 -12.73
N GLY A 47 -13.30 -12.11 -11.51
CA GLY A 47 -12.53 -13.32 -11.18
C GLY A 47 -11.10 -13.33 -11.72
N GLN A 48 -10.61 -12.23 -12.30
CA GLN A 48 -9.26 -12.17 -12.83
C GLN A 48 -8.22 -12.05 -11.73
N LYS A 49 -7.06 -12.66 -11.96
CA LYS A 49 -5.92 -12.53 -11.07
C LYS A 49 -5.34 -11.11 -11.19
N ILE A 50 -5.21 -10.44 -10.04
CA ILE A 50 -4.62 -9.10 -9.94
C ILE A 50 -3.09 -9.21 -9.90
N GLY A 51 -2.57 -10.12 -9.09
CA GLY A 51 -1.16 -10.35 -8.88
C GLY A 51 -0.91 -11.37 -7.79
N SER A 52 0.36 -11.59 -7.47
CA SER A 52 0.79 -12.46 -6.37
C SER A 52 1.67 -11.70 -5.41
N VAL A 53 1.65 -12.11 -4.14
CA VAL A 53 2.55 -11.62 -3.11
C VAL A 53 3.30 -12.82 -2.52
N ILE A 54 4.64 -12.72 -2.44
CA ILE A 54 5.43 -13.62 -1.63
C ILE A 54 5.31 -13.12 -0.20
N CYS A 55 4.70 -13.91 0.67
CA CYS A 55 4.42 -13.52 2.05
C CYS A 55 5.69 -13.42 2.88
N THR A 56 5.61 -12.69 3.97
CA THR A 56 6.66 -12.57 4.98
C THR A 56 6.82 -13.91 5.71
N SER A 57 8.04 -14.45 5.81
CA SER A 57 8.37 -15.56 6.72
C SER A 57 8.51 -15.05 8.16
N LYS A 58 8.64 -15.97 9.10
CA LYS A 58 8.90 -15.62 10.50
C LYS A 58 10.27 -14.91 10.64
N GLU A 59 11.25 -15.40 9.95
CA GLU A 59 12.60 -14.84 9.93
C GLU A 59 12.63 -13.44 9.31
N ASP A 60 11.87 -13.22 8.22
CA ASP A 60 11.70 -11.91 7.59
C ASP A 60 11.06 -10.92 8.57
N TYR A 61 10.01 -11.36 9.29
CA TYR A 61 9.35 -10.54 10.31
C TYR A 61 10.32 -10.11 11.41
N GLU A 62 11.10 -11.04 11.96
CA GLU A 62 12.10 -10.71 12.99
C GLU A 62 13.17 -9.74 12.48
N ALA A 63 13.57 -9.86 11.21
CA ALA A 63 14.50 -8.92 10.59
C ALA A 63 13.90 -7.51 10.49
N VAL A 64 12.63 -7.38 10.10
CA VAL A 64 11.92 -6.09 10.06
C VAL A 64 11.78 -5.49 11.45
N MET A 65 11.39 -6.28 12.47
CA MET A 65 11.25 -5.80 13.84
C MET A 65 12.57 -5.33 14.43
N THR A 66 13.67 -6.02 14.10
CA THR A 66 15.02 -5.61 14.49
C THR A 66 15.40 -4.27 13.84
N ALA A 67 15.17 -4.13 12.53
CA ALA A 67 15.45 -2.89 11.81
C ALA A 67 14.59 -1.72 12.34
N ALA A 68 13.30 -1.95 12.59
CA ALA A 68 12.38 -0.94 13.12
C ALA A 68 12.79 -0.49 14.52
N THR A 69 13.16 -1.42 15.40
CA THR A 69 13.64 -1.12 16.76
C THR A 69 14.90 -0.27 16.74
N LYS A 70 15.84 -0.59 15.83
CA LYS A 70 17.05 0.21 15.65
C LYS A 70 16.72 1.63 15.15
N ALA A 71 15.87 1.74 14.15
CA ALA A 71 15.46 3.04 13.59
C ALA A 71 14.71 3.89 14.62
N PHE A 72 13.92 3.27 15.50
CA PHE A 72 13.16 3.97 16.56
C PHE A 72 14.07 4.74 17.53
N VAL A 73 15.30 4.30 17.77
CA VAL A 73 16.24 5.01 18.67
C VAL A 73 16.51 6.43 18.17
N GLU A 74 16.69 6.61 16.87
CA GLU A 74 16.87 7.93 16.25
C GLU A 74 15.53 8.66 16.11
N TRP A 75 14.50 7.96 15.63
CA TRP A 75 13.16 8.54 15.41
C TRP A 75 12.59 9.19 16.64
N ARG A 76 12.67 8.54 17.81
CA ARG A 76 12.13 9.07 19.07
C ARG A 76 12.82 10.34 19.55
N THR A 77 14.05 10.60 19.14
CA THR A 77 14.80 11.81 19.50
C THR A 77 14.59 12.97 18.54
N MET A 78 14.01 12.68 17.36
CA MET A 78 13.69 13.69 16.36
C MET A 78 12.58 14.64 16.88
N PRO A 79 12.73 15.98 16.77
CA PRO A 79 11.70 16.93 17.16
C PRO A 79 10.37 16.66 16.46
N ALA A 80 9.24 16.84 17.17
CA ALA A 80 7.91 16.55 16.65
C ALA A 80 7.61 17.27 15.30
N PRO A 81 7.97 18.55 15.08
CA PRO A 81 7.75 19.19 13.79
C PRO A 81 8.48 18.52 12.62
N GLN A 82 9.68 17.96 12.84
CA GLN A 82 10.42 17.24 11.82
C GLN A 82 9.78 15.89 11.49
N ARG A 83 9.30 15.17 12.51
CA ARG A 83 8.52 13.95 12.29
C ARG A 83 7.22 14.24 11.52
N GLY A 84 6.53 15.32 11.90
CA GLY A 84 5.33 15.79 11.23
C GLY A 84 5.57 16.12 9.76
N GLU A 85 6.72 16.69 9.41
CA GLU A 85 7.06 16.98 8.00
C GLU A 85 7.21 15.68 7.17
N ILE A 86 7.82 14.64 7.74
CA ILE A 86 7.92 13.33 7.05
C ILE A 86 6.53 12.73 6.82
N VAL A 87 5.67 12.77 7.83
CA VAL A 87 4.28 12.30 7.75
C VAL A 87 3.50 13.10 6.71
N ARG A 88 3.66 14.44 6.66
CA ARG A 88 3.04 15.31 5.65
C ARG A 88 3.46 14.94 4.22
N GLN A 89 4.74 14.61 4.00
CA GLN A 89 5.24 14.18 2.68
C GLN A 89 4.58 12.85 2.27
N PHE A 90 4.40 11.92 3.21
CA PHE A 90 3.68 10.67 2.97
C PHE A 90 2.23 10.93 2.55
N GLY A 91 1.49 11.79 3.29
CA GLY A 91 0.13 12.16 2.94
C GLY A 91 0.01 12.84 1.58
N ASN A 92 0.99 13.66 1.18
CA ASN A 92 1.02 14.22 -0.16
C ASN A 92 1.17 13.13 -1.23
N LYS A 93 2.04 12.15 -0.99
CA LYS A 93 2.19 11.01 -1.91
C LYS A 93 0.92 10.17 -2.05
N LEU A 94 0.17 9.98 -0.97
CA LEU A 94 -1.15 9.35 -1.02
C LEU A 94 -2.15 10.15 -1.87
N ARG A 95 -2.12 11.50 -1.81
CA ARG A 95 -2.96 12.36 -2.66
C ARG A 95 -2.62 12.20 -4.12
N ASP A 96 -1.34 12.20 -4.47
CA ASP A 96 -0.87 12.05 -5.84
C ASP A 96 -1.30 10.69 -6.44
N LEU A 97 -1.36 9.66 -5.61
CA LEU A 97 -1.71 8.30 -6.00
C LEU A 97 -3.15 7.92 -5.67
N LYS A 98 -4.00 8.88 -5.26
CA LYS A 98 -5.37 8.59 -4.81
C LYS A 98 -6.19 7.85 -5.86
N GLU A 99 -6.11 8.27 -7.11
CA GLU A 99 -6.90 7.64 -8.18
C GLU A 99 -6.50 6.19 -8.43
N PRO A 100 -5.23 5.84 -8.69
CA PRO A 100 -4.84 4.45 -8.91
C PRO A 100 -5.03 3.58 -7.66
N LEU A 101 -4.78 4.09 -6.45
CA LEU A 101 -5.02 3.36 -5.19
C LEU A 101 -6.51 3.06 -5.00
N GLY A 102 -7.39 4.04 -5.18
CA GLY A 102 -8.83 3.86 -5.04
C GLY A 102 -9.40 2.88 -6.07
N LYS A 103 -8.88 2.89 -7.30
CA LYS A 103 -9.23 1.88 -8.32
C LYS A 103 -8.82 0.48 -7.88
N LEU A 104 -7.61 0.32 -7.36
CA LEU A 104 -7.12 -0.98 -6.88
C LEU A 104 -7.97 -1.49 -5.71
N VAL A 105 -8.26 -0.65 -4.72
CA VAL A 105 -9.15 -1.00 -3.59
C VAL A 105 -10.52 -1.47 -4.10
N SER A 106 -11.12 -0.71 -5.00
CA SER A 106 -12.43 -1.07 -5.57
C SER A 106 -12.40 -2.39 -6.32
N TYR A 107 -11.38 -2.62 -7.12
CA TYR A 107 -11.25 -3.80 -7.94
C TYR A 107 -10.93 -5.07 -7.12
N GLU A 108 -10.08 -4.95 -6.10
CA GLU A 108 -9.68 -6.06 -5.23
C GLU A 108 -10.77 -6.43 -4.21
N MET A 109 -11.51 -5.45 -3.71
CA MET A 109 -12.51 -5.67 -2.66
C MET A 109 -13.95 -5.75 -3.19
N GLY A 110 -14.19 -5.44 -4.46
CA GLY A 110 -15.52 -5.39 -5.03
C GLY A 110 -16.37 -4.21 -4.53
N LYS A 111 -15.75 -3.16 -4.04
CA LYS A 111 -16.41 -1.93 -3.59
C LYS A 111 -16.73 -1.01 -4.77
N SER A 112 -17.66 -0.07 -4.58
CA SER A 112 -17.84 1.01 -5.54
C SER A 112 -16.58 1.87 -5.66
N LEU A 113 -16.38 2.52 -6.81
CA LEU A 113 -15.22 3.37 -7.02
C LEU A 113 -15.16 4.54 -6.03
N GLN A 114 -16.31 5.08 -5.63
CA GLN A 114 -16.38 6.16 -4.65
C GLN A 114 -15.96 5.70 -3.25
N GLU A 115 -16.34 4.48 -2.86
CA GLU A 115 -15.87 3.89 -1.60
C GLU A 115 -14.36 3.65 -1.63
N GLY A 116 -13.81 3.14 -2.74
CA GLY A 116 -12.37 2.99 -2.91
C GLY A 116 -11.61 4.31 -2.77
N PHE A 117 -12.12 5.39 -3.36
CA PHE A 117 -11.56 6.74 -3.17
C PHE A 117 -11.73 7.24 -1.74
N GLY A 118 -12.82 6.89 -1.07
CA GLY A 118 -13.09 7.21 0.34
C GLY A 118 -12.06 6.59 1.28
N GLU A 119 -11.72 5.32 1.08
CA GLU A 119 -10.68 4.61 1.86
C GLU A 119 -9.32 5.34 1.77
N VAL A 120 -8.92 5.73 0.56
CA VAL A 120 -7.66 6.47 0.38
C VAL A 120 -7.74 7.88 0.99
N GLN A 121 -8.92 8.53 0.90
CA GLN A 121 -9.13 9.82 1.54
C GLN A 121 -9.01 9.73 3.06
N GLU A 122 -9.52 8.66 3.66
CA GLU A 122 -9.40 8.44 5.10
C GLU A 122 -7.92 8.29 5.52
N MET A 123 -7.11 7.56 4.76
CA MET A 123 -5.66 7.48 5.01
C MET A 123 -5.01 8.88 5.01
N ILE A 124 -5.37 9.73 4.04
CA ILE A 124 -4.86 11.10 3.91
C ILE A 124 -5.30 11.96 5.10
N ASP A 125 -6.53 11.80 5.58
CA ASP A 125 -7.09 12.59 6.68
C ASP A 125 -6.52 12.19 8.04
N ILE A 126 -6.27 10.91 8.25
CA ILE A 126 -5.57 10.40 9.45
C ILE A 126 -4.15 10.94 9.50
N ASP A 127 -3.45 10.92 8.38
CA ASP A 127 -2.11 11.47 8.24
C ASP A 127 -2.07 12.95 8.65
N ARG A 128 -2.99 13.77 8.13
CA ARG A 128 -3.10 15.20 8.50
C ARG A 128 -3.37 15.42 9.98
N LYS A 129 -4.18 14.56 10.62
CA LYS A 129 -4.48 14.66 12.05
C LYS A 129 -3.31 14.28 12.95
N SER A 130 -2.38 13.47 12.44
CA SER A 130 -1.18 13.03 13.17
C SER A 130 -0.07 14.10 13.24
N VAL A 131 -0.24 15.20 12.52
CA VAL A 131 0.75 16.30 12.41
C VAL A 131 0.43 17.46 13.36
N VAL A 132 -0.71 17.42 14.04
CA VAL A 132 -1.17 18.50 14.99
C VAL A 132 -0.73 18.21 16.41
#